data_a080dcb246059d7b40a03a7c9d5afc43
#
_entry.id   a080dcb246059d7b40a03a7c9d5afc43
#
_cell.length_a   1.000
_cell.length_b   1.000
_cell.length_c   1.000
_cell.angle_alpha   90.00
_cell.angle_beta   90.00
_cell.angle_gamma   90.00
#
_symmetry.space_group_name_H-M   'P 1'
#
loop_
_entity.id
_entity.type
_entity.pdbx_description
1 polymer ?
#
loop_
_entity_poly.entity_id
_entity_poly.type
_entity_poly.pdbx_seq_one_letter_code
_entity_poly.pdbx_strand_id
1 'polypeptide(L)'
;MHVPMRWSDMDAYQHINNVAFLGYFETARVDLFFDHPTHDDETGLRRGIVVASHEIAYKRSVEYDAEPLQVQIWVSGIRAAAFTCHYELFDHGQLAVTGSTLLVPVDFALNRPRRLTPEEKVFLNRYLDDGDAA
;
A
#
# COMPACT_ATOMS: atom_id res chain seq x y z
N MET A 1 -6.34 3.38 -8.18
CA MET A 1 -5.56 2.42 -8.94
C MET A 1 -6.35 1.15 -9.19
N HIS A 2 -6.25 0.55 -10.36
CA HIS A 2 -6.90 -0.72 -10.69
C HIS A 2 -5.90 -1.86 -10.53
N VAL A 3 -6.30 -2.88 -9.78
CA VAL A 3 -5.46 -4.05 -9.54
C VAL A 3 -6.19 -5.28 -10.05
N PRO A 4 -5.66 -5.96 -11.09
CA PRO A 4 -6.30 -7.16 -11.60
C PRO A 4 -6.14 -8.32 -10.62
N MET A 5 -7.19 -9.13 -10.53
CA MET A 5 -7.14 -10.37 -9.78
C MET A 5 -6.54 -11.47 -10.64
N ARG A 6 -5.89 -12.45 -10.01
CA ARG A 6 -5.36 -13.63 -10.69
C ARG A 6 -6.24 -14.83 -10.36
N TRP A 7 -6.42 -15.69 -11.36
CA TRP A 7 -7.16 -16.93 -11.14
C TRP A 7 -6.56 -17.75 -10.00
N SER A 8 -5.24 -17.75 -9.88
CA SER A 8 -4.54 -18.49 -8.82
C SER A 8 -4.73 -17.89 -7.43
N ASP A 9 -5.34 -16.72 -7.30
CA ASP A 9 -5.63 -16.11 -6.01
C ASP A 9 -6.90 -16.66 -5.35
N MET A 10 -7.68 -17.48 -6.09
CA MET A 10 -8.89 -18.08 -5.54
C MET A 10 -8.58 -19.22 -4.58
N ASP A 11 -9.43 -19.38 -3.59
CA ASP A 11 -9.43 -20.56 -2.73
C ASP A 11 -10.41 -21.63 -3.25
N ALA A 12 -10.60 -22.68 -2.45
CA ALA A 12 -11.51 -23.79 -2.81
C ALA A 12 -12.98 -23.36 -2.92
N TYR A 13 -13.33 -22.20 -2.38
CA TYR A 13 -14.70 -21.65 -2.40
C TYR A 13 -14.90 -20.66 -3.54
N GLN A 14 -13.95 -20.53 -4.44
CA GLN A 14 -13.97 -19.57 -5.55
C GLN A 14 -13.94 -18.11 -5.10
N HIS A 15 -13.58 -17.88 -3.86
CA HIS A 15 -13.37 -16.54 -3.32
C HIS A 15 -11.87 -16.22 -3.34
N ILE A 16 -11.55 -14.94 -3.42
CA ILE A 16 -10.17 -14.51 -3.33
C ILE A 16 -9.65 -14.84 -1.92
N ASN A 17 -8.52 -15.53 -1.86
CA ASN A 17 -7.89 -15.93 -0.62
C ASN A 17 -7.49 -14.69 0.19
N ASN A 18 -7.69 -14.76 1.50
CA ASN A 18 -7.33 -13.66 2.41
C ASN A 18 -5.89 -13.18 2.23
N VAL A 19 -4.97 -14.09 1.97
CA VAL A 19 -3.55 -13.77 1.80
C VAL A 19 -3.30 -12.92 0.55
N ALA A 20 -4.10 -13.09 -0.49
CA ALA A 20 -3.91 -12.38 -1.75
C ALA A 20 -4.08 -10.87 -1.62
N PHE A 21 -4.90 -10.42 -0.67
CA PHE A 21 -5.16 -8.98 -0.49
C PHE A 21 -3.92 -8.20 -0.07
N LEU A 22 -3.03 -8.80 0.71
CA LEU A 22 -1.76 -8.15 1.04
C LEU A 22 -0.94 -7.92 -0.21
N GLY A 23 -0.97 -8.85 -1.16
CA GLY A 23 -0.32 -8.69 -2.45
C GLY A 23 -0.92 -7.55 -3.29
N TYR A 24 -2.24 -7.39 -3.26
CA TYR A 24 -2.89 -6.29 -3.96
C TYR A 24 -2.50 -4.94 -3.36
N PHE A 25 -2.40 -4.85 -2.05
CA PHE A 25 -1.94 -3.64 -1.38
C PHE A 25 -0.47 -3.36 -1.69
N GLU A 26 0.37 -4.39 -1.75
CA GLU A 26 1.75 -4.23 -2.16
C GLU A 26 1.86 -3.69 -3.58
N THR A 27 1.02 -4.20 -4.50
CA THR A 27 0.98 -3.69 -5.88
C THR A 27 0.67 -2.19 -5.90
N ALA A 28 -0.29 -1.75 -5.09
CA ALA A 28 -0.64 -0.34 -5.00
C ALA A 28 0.52 0.50 -4.43
N ARG A 29 1.23 -0.01 -3.42
CA ARG A 29 2.40 0.67 -2.86
C ARG A 29 3.52 0.80 -3.88
N VAL A 30 3.81 -0.28 -4.61
CA VAL A 30 4.87 -0.28 -5.62
C VAL A 30 4.55 0.73 -6.71
N ASP A 31 3.32 0.79 -7.16
CA ASP A 31 2.90 1.78 -8.13
C ASP A 31 3.14 3.20 -7.61
N LEU A 32 2.72 3.47 -6.38
CA LEU A 32 2.83 4.80 -5.79
C LEU A 32 4.29 5.23 -5.62
N PHE A 33 5.14 4.35 -5.10
CA PHE A 33 6.48 4.73 -4.68
C PHE A 33 7.55 4.52 -5.77
N PHE A 34 7.32 3.65 -6.73
CA PHE A 34 8.35 3.28 -7.70
C PHE A 34 7.95 3.54 -9.15
N ASP A 35 6.69 3.31 -9.51
CA ASP A 35 6.25 3.32 -10.90
C ASP A 35 5.36 4.51 -11.26
N HIS A 36 4.94 5.29 -10.27
CA HIS A 36 4.04 6.42 -10.51
C HIS A 36 4.71 7.44 -11.45
N PRO A 37 3.99 7.96 -12.48
CA PRO A 37 4.61 8.86 -13.47
C PRO A 37 5.19 10.14 -12.89
N THR A 38 4.69 10.60 -11.75
CA THR A 38 5.21 11.80 -11.08
C THR A 38 6.31 11.48 -10.08
N HIS A 39 6.68 10.20 -9.96
CA HIS A 39 7.72 9.79 -9.03
C HIS A 39 9.09 10.20 -9.57
N ASP A 40 9.86 10.82 -8.70
CA ASP A 40 11.20 11.28 -8.98
C ASP A 40 12.20 10.31 -8.34
N ASP A 41 13.18 9.85 -9.10
CA ASP A 41 14.21 8.94 -8.59
C ASP A 41 15.01 9.55 -7.43
N GLU A 42 14.98 10.86 -7.29
CA GLU A 42 15.70 11.57 -6.22
C GLU A 42 14.96 11.52 -4.88
N THR A 43 13.72 11.05 -4.85
CA THR A 43 12.96 11.00 -3.57
C THR A 43 13.62 10.14 -2.51
N GLY A 44 14.42 9.17 -2.90
CA GLY A 44 15.10 8.30 -1.96
C GLY A 44 14.30 7.10 -1.51
N LEU A 45 13.00 7.06 -1.73
CA LEU A 45 12.18 5.91 -1.33
C LEU A 45 12.61 4.62 -2.02
N ARG A 46 13.18 4.72 -3.21
CA ARG A 46 13.74 3.56 -3.92
C ARG A 46 14.97 2.98 -3.25
N ARG A 47 15.61 3.70 -2.33
CA ARG A 47 16.79 3.20 -1.61
C ARG A 47 16.48 2.04 -0.70
N GLY A 48 15.29 2.02 -0.16
CA GLY A 48 14.81 0.92 0.64
C GLY A 48 13.77 1.32 1.65
N ILE A 49 12.69 0.54 1.63
CA ILE A 49 11.60 0.63 2.59
C ILE A 49 11.25 -0.79 2.96
N VAL A 50 11.07 -1.06 4.24
CA VAL A 50 10.63 -2.37 4.72
C VAL A 50 9.31 -2.23 5.45
N VAL A 51 8.54 -3.31 5.43
CA VAL A 51 7.29 -3.42 6.16
C VAL A 51 7.60 -3.79 7.61
N ALA A 52 7.11 -3.00 8.55
CA ALA A 52 7.22 -3.31 9.97
C ALA A 52 5.97 -4.07 10.46
N SER A 53 4.79 -3.68 9.99
CA SER A 53 3.54 -4.34 10.38
C SER A 53 2.44 -4.06 9.38
N HIS A 54 1.42 -4.93 9.41
CA HIS A 54 0.18 -4.76 8.66
C HIS A 54 -1.01 -4.88 9.59
N GLU A 55 -2.05 -4.11 9.30
CA GLU A 55 -3.39 -4.36 9.82
C GLU A 55 -4.32 -4.49 8.62
N ILE A 56 -5.19 -5.49 8.63
CA ILE A 56 -6.12 -5.72 7.54
C ILE A 56 -7.47 -6.16 8.10
N ALA A 57 -8.55 -5.64 7.55
CA ALA A 57 -9.90 -6.00 7.93
C ALA A 57 -10.70 -6.37 6.70
N TYR A 58 -11.32 -7.54 6.75
CA TYR A 58 -12.12 -8.08 5.66
C TYR A 58 -13.58 -7.74 5.92
N LYS A 59 -14.18 -6.88 5.09
CA LYS A 59 -15.54 -6.40 5.27
C LYS A 59 -16.54 -7.25 4.49
N ARG A 60 -16.11 -7.83 3.36
CA ARG A 60 -16.93 -8.71 2.55
C ARG A 60 -16.06 -9.59 1.67
N SER A 61 -16.59 -10.74 1.28
CA SER A 61 -15.91 -11.66 0.37
C SER A 61 -15.81 -11.07 -1.02
N VAL A 62 -14.73 -11.40 -1.72
CA VAL A 62 -14.51 -11.01 -3.11
C VAL A 62 -14.42 -12.28 -3.93
N GLU A 63 -15.20 -12.33 -5.01
CA GLU A 63 -15.15 -13.41 -5.98
C GLU A 63 -14.26 -13.00 -7.14
N TYR A 64 -13.56 -13.97 -7.72
CA TYR A 64 -12.75 -13.71 -8.90
C TYR A 64 -13.63 -13.33 -10.09
N ASP A 65 -13.28 -12.25 -10.79
CA ASP A 65 -13.82 -11.95 -12.09
C ASP A 65 -12.80 -11.14 -12.91
N ALA A 66 -13.17 -10.84 -14.15
CA ALA A 66 -12.28 -10.15 -15.08
C ALA A 66 -12.12 -8.67 -14.80
N GLU A 67 -13.03 -8.06 -14.01
CA GLU A 67 -12.91 -6.66 -13.67
C GLU A 67 -11.86 -6.47 -12.58
N PRO A 68 -10.94 -5.51 -12.77
CA PRO A 68 -9.94 -5.24 -11.74
C PRO A 68 -10.58 -4.64 -10.48
N LEU A 69 -9.95 -4.90 -9.35
CA LEU A 69 -10.29 -4.26 -8.09
C LEU A 69 -9.78 -2.82 -8.11
N GLN A 70 -10.46 -1.95 -7.38
CA GLN A 70 -10.02 -0.57 -7.24
C GLN A 70 -9.44 -0.38 -5.84
N VAL A 71 -8.19 0.07 -5.78
CA VAL A 71 -7.49 0.33 -4.52
C VAL A 71 -7.23 1.83 -4.40
N GLN A 72 -7.67 2.42 -3.31
CA GLN A 72 -7.30 3.77 -2.92
C GLN A 72 -6.20 3.66 -1.86
N ILE A 73 -5.19 4.50 -1.98
CA ILE A 73 -4.05 4.51 -1.07
C ILE A 73 -3.75 5.95 -0.63
N TRP A 74 -3.46 6.12 0.64
CA TRP A 74 -3.01 7.41 1.18
C TRP A 74 -2.05 7.17 2.32
N VAL A 75 -1.45 8.23 2.82
CA VAL A 75 -0.39 8.19 3.81
C VAL A 75 -0.83 8.95 5.06
N SER A 76 -0.45 8.47 6.21
CA SER A 76 -0.61 9.19 7.47
C SER A 76 0.59 8.93 8.38
N GLY A 77 0.63 9.60 9.52
CA GLY A 77 1.60 9.33 10.56
C GLY A 77 3.03 9.46 10.11
N ILE A 78 3.34 10.47 9.29
CA ILE A 78 4.71 10.70 8.84
C ILE A 78 5.55 11.15 10.04
N ARG A 79 6.56 10.36 10.38
CA ARG A 79 7.47 10.59 11.49
C ARG A 79 8.90 10.72 10.97
N ALA A 80 9.86 10.84 11.89
CA ALA A 80 11.27 10.96 11.49
C ALA A 80 11.79 9.74 10.75
N ALA A 81 11.32 8.55 11.11
CA ALA A 81 11.84 7.30 10.57
C ALA A 81 10.74 6.25 10.31
N ALA A 82 9.52 6.69 10.06
CA ALA A 82 8.41 5.80 9.75
C ALA A 82 7.24 6.58 9.15
N PHE A 83 6.39 5.88 8.44
CA PHE A 83 5.09 6.41 7.99
C PHE A 83 4.13 5.25 7.76
N THR A 84 2.84 5.57 7.66
CA THR A 84 1.81 4.55 7.48
C THR A 84 1.12 4.75 6.14
N CYS A 85 0.95 3.67 5.38
CA CYS A 85 0.08 3.63 4.22
C CYS A 85 -1.26 3.05 4.61
N HIS A 86 -2.32 3.64 4.11
CA HIS A 86 -3.68 3.14 4.27
C HIS A 86 -4.25 2.73 2.94
N TYR A 87 -5.12 1.72 2.95
CA TYR A 87 -5.74 1.20 1.75
C TYR A 87 -7.23 0.99 1.96
N GLU A 88 -7.99 1.29 0.91
CA GLU A 88 -9.38 0.84 0.80
C GLU A 88 -9.52 0.12 -0.55
N LEU A 89 -10.00 -1.11 -0.51
CA LEU A 89 -10.17 -1.93 -1.70
C LEU A 89 -11.65 -2.08 -1.98
N PHE A 90 -12.02 -1.75 -3.21
CA PHE A 90 -13.42 -1.78 -3.67
C PHE A 90 -13.57 -2.85 -4.74
N ASP A 91 -14.64 -3.63 -4.60
CA ASP A 91 -15.07 -4.64 -5.56
C ASP A 91 -16.42 -4.18 -6.13
N HIS A 92 -16.45 -3.89 -7.41
CA HIS A 92 -17.66 -3.36 -8.07
C HIS A 92 -18.23 -2.15 -7.32
N GLY A 93 -17.35 -1.25 -6.90
CA GLY A 93 -17.74 -0.03 -6.20
C GLY A 93 -18.11 -0.20 -4.74
N GLN A 94 -17.99 -1.40 -4.18
CA GLN A 94 -18.33 -1.66 -2.78
C GLN A 94 -17.06 -1.93 -1.98
N LEU A 95 -16.95 -1.28 -0.83
CA LEU A 95 -15.79 -1.47 0.05
C LEU A 95 -15.75 -2.92 0.55
N ALA A 96 -14.67 -3.61 0.25
CA ALA A 96 -14.50 -5.01 0.60
C ALA A 96 -13.43 -5.25 1.65
N VAL A 97 -12.31 -4.54 1.57
CA VAL A 97 -11.17 -4.75 2.46
C VAL A 97 -10.55 -3.40 2.79
N THR A 98 -10.16 -3.22 4.04
CA THR A 98 -9.37 -2.06 4.47
C THR A 98 -8.07 -2.54 5.06
N GLY A 99 -7.05 -1.70 5.02
CA GLY A 99 -5.77 -2.07 5.60
C GLY A 99 -4.86 -0.91 5.84
N SER A 100 -3.82 -1.18 6.61
CA SER A 100 -2.74 -0.23 6.82
C SER A 100 -1.41 -0.97 6.95
N THR A 101 -0.35 -0.29 6.58
CA THR A 101 1.01 -0.82 6.63
C THR A 101 1.93 0.21 7.24
N LEU A 102 2.62 -0.16 8.30
CA LEU A 102 3.69 0.67 8.87
C LEU A 102 4.96 0.39 8.08
N LEU A 103 5.55 1.42 7.53
CA LEU A 103 6.74 1.33 6.68
C LEU A 103 7.89 2.09 7.33
N VAL A 104 9.08 1.49 7.22
CA VAL A 104 10.30 2.04 7.81
C VAL A 104 11.36 2.13 6.71
N PRO A 105 11.90 3.33 6.46
CA PRO A 105 13.01 3.48 5.53
C PRO A 105 14.28 2.84 6.10
N VAL A 106 15.03 2.21 5.22
CA VAL A 106 16.27 1.51 5.60
C VAL A 106 17.40 1.90 4.67
N ASP A 107 18.60 1.74 5.17
CA ASP A 107 19.82 1.80 4.38
C ASP A 107 20.32 0.38 4.20
N PHE A 108 20.13 -0.20 3.02
CA PHE A 108 20.55 -1.58 2.76
C PHE A 108 22.06 -1.74 2.77
N ALA A 109 22.81 -0.70 2.43
CA ALA A 109 24.27 -0.78 2.48
C ALA A 109 24.79 -0.96 3.91
N LEU A 110 24.16 -0.29 4.87
CA LEU A 110 24.50 -0.38 6.28
C LEU A 110 23.62 -1.36 7.05
N ASN A 111 22.60 -1.91 6.39
CA ASN A 111 21.64 -2.87 6.95
C ASN A 111 21.02 -2.37 8.26
N ARG A 112 20.51 -1.13 8.23
CA ARG A 112 19.90 -0.52 9.42
C ARG A 112 18.83 0.50 9.00
N PRO A 113 17.89 0.82 9.92
CA PRO A 113 16.92 1.90 9.68
C PRO A 113 17.62 3.25 9.49
N ARG A 114 16.97 4.13 8.74
CA ARG A 114 17.43 5.51 8.53
C ARG A 114 16.26 6.46 8.70
N ARG A 115 16.55 7.75 8.76
CA ARG A 115 15.51 8.76 8.78
C ARG A 115 15.01 9.05 7.37
N LEU A 116 13.75 9.47 7.28
CA LEU A 116 13.23 10.01 6.03
C LEU A 116 13.98 11.29 5.67
N THR A 117 14.32 11.43 4.39
CA THR A 117 14.92 12.67 3.90
C THR A 117 13.83 13.75 3.76
N PRO A 118 14.23 15.05 3.70
CA PRO A 118 13.26 16.11 3.44
C PRO A 118 12.49 15.91 2.14
N GLU A 119 13.14 15.42 1.10
CA GLU A 119 12.51 15.16 -0.20
C GLU A 119 11.48 14.05 -0.09
N GLU A 120 11.78 13.00 0.65
CA GLU A 120 10.83 11.92 0.90
C GLU A 120 9.60 12.43 1.65
N LYS A 121 9.80 13.27 2.65
CA LYS A 121 8.68 13.85 3.39
C LYS A 121 7.80 14.73 2.50
N VAL A 122 8.39 15.52 1.61
CA VAL A 122 7.64 16.33 0.65
C VAL A 122 6.81 15.43 -0.25
N PHE A 123 7.40 14.36 -0.77
CA PHE A 123 6.67 13.41 -1.60
C PHE A 123 5.49 12.79 -0.85
N LEU A 124 5.72 12.29 0.37
CA LEU A 124 4.70 11.64 1.18
C LEU A 124 3.58 12.60 1.55
N ASN A 125 3.90 13.87 1.80
CA ASN A 125 2.88 14.87 2.14
C ASN A 125 1.87 15.10 1.03
N ARG A 126 2.20 14.79 -0.23
CA ARG A 126 1.25 14.89 -1.33
C ARG A 126 0.09 13.91 -1.18
N TYR A 127 0.28 12.84 -0.44
CA TYR A 127 -0.70 11.76 -0.24
C TYR A 127 -1.19 11.70 1.19
N LEU A 128 -0.87 12.72 1.99
CA LEU A 128 -1.22 12.76 3.40
C LEU A 128 -2.71 12.97 3.59
N ASP A 129 -3.31 12.15 4.43
CA ASP A 129 -4.67 12.32 4.90
C ASP A 129 -4.76 11.86 6.35
N ASP A 130 -4.45 12.78 7.28
CA ASP A 130 -4.58 12.55 8.72
C ASP A 130 -5.92 13.07 9.26
N GLY A 131 -6.52 14.01 8.52
CA GLY A 131 -7.58 14.84 9.09
C GLY A 131 -8.89 14.10 9.32
N ASP A 132 -9.20 13.13 8.48
CA ASP A 132 -10.47 12.42 8.50
C ASP A 132 -10.29 10.96 8.89
N ALA A 133 -9.13 10.61 9.41
CA ALA A 133 -8.85 9.26 9.87
C ALA A 133 -9.69 8.88 11.10
N ALA A 134 -10.55 9.75 11.50
CA ALA A 134 -11.45 9.51 12.61
C ALA A 134 -12.59 8.57 12.20
#